data_de6151bc287f7af8aaa2797f7d798e69
#
_entry.id   de6151bc287f7af8aaa2797f7d798e69
#
_cell.length_a   1.000
_cell.length_b   1.000
_cell.length_c   1.000
_cell.angle_alpha   90.00
_cell.angle_beta   90.00
_cell.angle_gamma   90.00
#
_symmetry.space_group_name_H-M   'P 1'
#
loop_
_entity.id
_entity.type
_entity.pdbx_description
1 polymer ?
#
loop_
_entity_poly.entity_id
_entity_poly.type
_entity_poly.pdbx_seq_one_letter_code
_entity_poly.pdbx_strand_id
1 'polypeptide(L)'
;MTKLNELIQQFCPDGVEYKTLGSFATISRGGNFQKKDFRDDGFPCIHYGQIYTKYGLFVDKTVSFISPACASKQKTASKNDIIMAVTSENIEDVCKCIVWLGDGEVAVSGHSAIIRHSQNPKYLAYYFHSRMFFDQKRKLAHGTKVIEVTPDKLASVKIPLPPIEVQREIVRILDDFTEQTEQLKASLAAELTARKKQYEFYRDILLSAKENIPIVKLGDIATEFYRGFGIKRDEITDTGVPCVRYGEIYTTYSTWFDKCVSHTKADFVQSPKYFEHGDILFAITGESVVDIAKSVAYIGHEKCLAGGDIVVMKHNQNPRYLAHVLATTEARMQKSKGKVKNKVVHSNVPSIKEIQIPLPSLEVQERYANVLDSFDAICTDLNIGLPAEIEARQKQYEYYRDMLLTFAESSSTILTDRQTDRQTDRQTDRQTDRV
;
A
#
# COMPACT_ATOMS: atom_id res chain seq x y z
N MET A 1 28.35 5.47 26.08
CA MET A 1 26.99 4.87 26.13
C MET A 1 26.00 5.91 25.66
N THR A 2 24.91 5.52 25.01
CA THR A 2 23.88 6.47 24.62
C THR A 2 23.09 6.89 25.89
N LYS A 3 22.56 8.11 25.93
CA LYS A 3 21.72 8.63 27.02
C LYS A 3 20.57 7.68 27.38
N LEU A 4 19.96 7.01 26.38
CA LEU A 4 18.92 6.02 26.62
C LEU A 4 19.44 4.83 27.45
N ASN A 5 20.63 4.30 27.14
CA ASN A 5 21.22 3.19 27.89
C ASN A 5 21.50 3.58 29.35
N GLU A 6 21.95 4.81 29.59
CA GLU A 6 22.18 5.33 30.94
C GLU A 6 20.86 5.41 31.72
N LEU A 7 19.79 5.93 31.10
CA LEU A 7 18.47 6.00 31.73
C LEU A 7 17.88 4.59 32.00
N ILE A 8 18.05 3.64 31.08
CA ILE A 8 17.59 2.25 31.29
C ILE A 8 18.36 1.62 32.45
N GLN A 9 19.68 1.76 32.52
CA GLN A 9 20.48 1.25 33.64
C GLN A 9 20.12 1.89 34.97
N GLN A 10 19.80 3.18 34.97
CA GLN A 10 19.44 3.91 36.18
C GLN A 10 18.03 3.57 36.69
N PHE A 11 17.05 3.47 35.79
CA PHE A 11 15.64 3.38 36.16
C PHE A 11 15.01 1.99 35.95
N CYS A 12 15.64 1.11 35.16
CA CYS A 12 15.13 -0.20 34.81
C CYS A 12 16.21 -1.29 34.87
N PRO A 13 17.06 -1.35 35.94
CA PRO A 13 18.19 -2.29 36.00
C PRO A 13 17.71 -3.76 35.94
N ASP A 14 16.54 -4.06 36.46
CA ASP A 14 15.94 -5.38 36.54
C ASP A 14 14.89 -5.65 35.45
N GLY A 15 14.86 -4.83 34.40
CA GLY A 15 13.85 -4.87 33.32
C GLY A 15 12.69 -3.91 33.52
N VAL A 16 11.66 -4.03 32.69
CA VAL A 16 10.49 -3.16 32.64
C VAL A 16 9.22 -3.92 32.99
N GLU A 17 8.34 -3.29 33.77
CA GLU A 17 7.03 -3.86 34.11
C GLU A 17 6.10 -3.81 32.88
N TYR A 18 5.49 -4.96 32.56
CA TYR A 18 4.46 -5.08 31.52
C TYR A 18 3.08 -4.99 32.18
N LYS A 19 2.31 -3.97 31.80
CA LYS A 19 0.95 -3.76 32.33
C LYS A 19 -0.10 -3.96 31.24
N THR A 20 -1.26 -4.47 31.63
CA THR A 20 -2.41 -4.49 30.74
C THR A 20 -2.92 -3.07 30.51
N LEU A 21 -3.33 -2.76 29.27
CA LEU A 21 -3.80 -1.42 28.91
C LEU A 21 -4.93 -0.96 29.84
N GLY A 22 -5.87 -1.85 30.19
CA GLY A 22 -6.98 -1.55 31.10
C GLY A 22 -6.58 -1.27 32.54
N SER A 23 -5.33 -1.60 32.98
CA SER A 23 -4.87 -1.31 34.34
C SER A 23 -4.42 0.15 34.55
N PHE A 24 -4.10 0.87 33.46
CA PHE A 24 -3.61 2.26 33.55
C PHE A 24 -4.33 3.24 32.61
N ALA A 25 -5.25 2.75 31.77
CA ALA A 25 -6.02 3.56 30.85
C ALA A 25 -7.51 3.26 30.92
N THR A 26 -8.33 4.28 30.66
CA THR A 26 -9.77 4.12 30.46
C THR A 26 -10.07 4.07 28.98
N ILE A 27 -10.76 3.02 28.52
CA ILE A 27 -11.09 2.82 27.13
C ILE A 27 -12.60 2.96 26.95
N SER A 28 -13.01 3.87 26.07
CA SER A 28 -14.44 4.07 25.77
C SER A 28 -14.66 4.10 24.25
N ARG A 29 -15.82 3.59 23.81
CA ARG A 29 -16.21 3.68 22.40
C ARG A 29 -16.67 5.10 22.06
N GLY A 30 -16.40 5.56 20.83
CA GLY A 30 -16.87 6.84 20.32
C GLY A 30 -18.39 6.93 20.12
N GLY A 31 -18.87 8.05 19.61
CA GLY A 31 -20.30 8.34 19.39
C GLY A 31 -20.81 7.95 18.00
N ASN A 32 -22.08 8.22 17.72
CA ASN A 32 -22.81 7.68 16.55
C ASN A 32 -22.98 8.67 15.38
N PHE A 33 -22.06 9.60 15.15
CA PHE A 33 -22.12 10.41 13.93
C PHE A 33 -21.56 9.68 12.70
N GLN A 34 -22.01 10.08 11.53
CA GLN A 34 -21.68 9.47 10.24
C GLN A 34 -21.13 10.51 9.27
N LYS A 35 -20.62 10.08 8.11
CA LYS A 35 -20.11 10.98 7.05
C LYS A 35 -21.15 12.01 6.56
N LYS A 36 -22.45 11.68 6.63
CA LYS A 36 -23.56 12.61 6.27
C LYS A 36 -23.68 13.80 7.23
N ASP A 37 -23.15 13.69 8.45
CA ASP A 37 -23.20 14.73 9.47
C ASP A 37 -22.05 15.73 9.35
N PHE A 38 -21.08 15.48 8.41
CA PHE A 38 -19.94 16.33 8.17
C PHE A 38 -20.35 17.71 7.65
N ARG A 39 -19.59 18.72 8.10
CA ARG A 39 -19.69 20.13 7.70
C ARG A 39 -18.30 20.69 7.45
N ASP A 40 -18.23 21.84 6.78
CA ASP A 40 -17.00 22.56 6.53
C ASP A 40 -16.51 23.31 7.78
N ASP A 41 -17.45 23.60 8.71
CA ASP A 41 -17.19 24.27 9.98
C ASP A 41 -18.00 23.69 11.13
N GLY A 42 -17.69 24.08 12.37
CA GLY A 42 -18.40 23.70 13.58
C GLY A 42 -17.52 23.03 14.62
N PHE A 43 -18.04 22.00 15.31
CA PHE A 43 -17.29 21.26 16.31
C PHE A 43 -16.37 20.22 15.64
N PRO A 44 -15.05 20.21 15.97
CA PRO A 44 -14.10 19.31 15.31
C PRO A 44 -14.46 17.84 15.56
N CYS A 45 -14.29 16.99 14.54
CA CYS A 45 -14.59 15.57 14.65
C CYS A 45 -13.59 14.69 13.89
N ILE A 46 -13.43 13.47 14.39
CA ILE A 46 -12.60 12.42 13.77
C ILE A 46 -13.47 11.18 13.54
N HIS A 47 -13.61 10.81 12.27
CA HIS A 47 -14.27 9.59 11.85
C HIS A 47 -13.23 8.48 11.62
N TYR A 48 -13.54 7.24 12.02
CA TYR A 48 -12.60 6.11 11.95
C TYR A 48 -11.95 5.94 10.57
N GLY A 49 -12.69 6.13 9.48
CA GLY A 49 -12.16 6.03 8.11
C GLY A 49 -11.12 7.11 7.78
N GLN A 50 -11.11 8.25 8.50
CA GLN A 50 -10.11 9.30 8.32
C GLN A 50 -8.78 8.95 9.00
N ILE A 51 -8.80 8.12 10.05
CA ILE A 51 -7.60 7.58 10.69
C ILE A 51 -6.78 6.76 9.69
N TYR A 52 -7.44 6.09 8.76
CA TYR A 52 -6.78 5.30 7.70
C TYR A 52 -6.25 6.15 6.53
N THR A 53 -6.92 7.28 6.22
CA THR A 53 -6.76 7.93 4.92
C THR A 53 -6.30 9.37 4.96
N LYS A 54 -6.41 10.07 6.10
CA LYS A 54 -6.22 11.53 6.19
C LYS A 54 -5.21 11.96 7.25
N TYR A 55 -5.00 11.16 8.28
CA TYR A 55 -4.20 11.55 9.42
C TYR A 55 -2.89 10.75 9.52
N GLY A 56 -1.84 11.43 9.94
CA GLY A 56 -0.63 10.79 10.44
C GLY A 56 -0.79 10.34 11.90
N LEU A 57 0.30 9.95 12.53
CA LEU A 57 0.28 9.44 13.91
C LEU A 57 -0.08 10.51 14.95
N PHE A 58 0.24 11.77 14.70
CA PHE A 58 0.01 12.90 15.60
C PHE A 58 -0.85 13.95 14.90
N VAL A 59 -1.93 14.39 15.55
CA VAL A 59 -2.96 15.24 14.93
C VAL A 59 -3.34 16.38 15.90
N ASP A 60 -3.22 17.60 15.45
CA ASP A 60 -3.59 18.81 16.18
C ASP A 60 -4.79 19.55 15.60
N LYS A 61 -5.18 19.21 14.35
CA LYS A 61 -6.31 19.79 13.62
C LYS A 61 -7.12 18.75 12.91
N THR A 62 -8.44 18.92 12.85
CA THR A 62 -9.33 18.03 12.11
C THR A 62 -9.59 18.51 10.69
N VAL A 63 -9.86 17.57 9.79
CA VAL A 63 -10.27 17.84 8.40
C VAL A 63 -11.79 17.87 8.24
N SER A 64 -12.55 17.63 9.31
CA SER A 64 -14.02 17.60 9.28
C SER A 64 -14.60 18.11 10.60
N PHE A 65 -15.80 18.63 10.50
CA PHE A 65 -16.57 19.19 11.62
C PHE A 65 -17.98 18.62 11.63
N ILE A 66 -18.67 18.74 12.75
CA ILE A 66 -20.09 18.43 12.92
C ILE A 66 -20.79 19.61 13.61
N SER A 67 -22.12 19.66 13.52
CA SER A 67 -22.87 20.71 14.20
C SER A 67 -22.71 20.61 15.72
N PRO A 68 -22.74 21.75 16.49
CA PRO A 68 -22.69 21.71 17.96
C PRO A 68 -23.80 20.85 18.57
N ALA A 69 -24.99 20.85 17.99
CA ALA A 69 -26.10 20.01 18.42
C ALA A 69 -25.87 18.51 18.22
N CYS A 70 -25.11 18.13 17.20
CA CYS A 70 -24.65 16.77 17.01
C CYS A 70 -23.52 16.43 18.00
N ALA A 71 -22.56 17.33 18.18
CA ALA A 71 -21.40 17.15 19.04
C ALA A 71 -21.78 16.93 20.52
N SER A 72 -22.79 17.65 21.04
CA SER A 72 -23.25 17.51 22.43
C SER A 72 -23.74 16.10 22.80
N LYS A 73 -24.03 15.26 21.80
CA LYS A 73 -24.46 13.87 21.96
C LYS A 73 -23.35 12.85 21.72
N GLN A 74 -22.14 13.32 21.43
CA GLN A 74 -21.02 12.45 21.10
C GLN A 74 -20.08 12.24 22.27
N LYS A 75 -19.25 11.21 22.16
CA LYS A 75 -18.05 11.05 23.02
C LYS A 75 -16.92 11.89 22.44
N THR A 76 -16.18 12.55 23.32
CA THR A 76 -15.06 13.43 22.95
C THR A 76 -13.74 12.90 23.46
N ALA A 77 -12.69 13.11 22.69
CA ALA A 77 -11.31 12.94 23.11
C ALA A 77 -10.71 14.32 23.45
N SER A 78 -9.86 14.36 24.45
CA SER A 78 -9.11 15.54 24.90
C SER A 78 -7.64 15.44 24.50
N LYS A 79 -6.90 16.52 24.65
CA LYS A 79 -5.46 16.54 24.38
C LYS A 79 -4.72 15.38 25.06
N ASN A 80 -3.87 14.69 24.32
CA ASN A 80 -3.11 13.50 24.67
C ASN A 80 -3.91 12.19 24.73
N ASP A 81 -5.22 12.20 24.48
CA ASP A 81 -5.97 10.96 24.30
C ASP A 81 -5.55 10.29 22.99
N ILE A 82 -5.55 8.96 22.97
CA ILE A 82 -5.35 8.16 21.75
C ILE A 82 -6.71 7.78 21.16
N ILE A 83 -6.88 8.01 19.88
CA ILE A 83 -8.08 7.63 19.13
C ILE A 83 -7.68 6.47 18.20
N MET A 84 -8.29 5.31 18.42
CA MET A 84 -7.95 4.07 17.73
C MET A 84 -9.15 3.56 16.91
N ALA A 85 -8.96 3.29 15.62
CA ALA A 85 -9.98 2.70 14.76
C ALA A 85 -10.10 1.19 15.06
N VAL A 86 -11.19 0.78 15.69
CA VAL A 86 -11.38 -0.60 16.19
C VAL A 86 -12.04 -1.55 15.19
N THR A 87 -12.40 -1.07 13.99
CA THR A 87 -12.96 -1.88 12.89
C THR A 87 -12.24 -1.58 11.57
N SER A 88 -11.95 -2.62 10.78
CA SER A 88 -11.33 -2.51 9.45
C SER A 88 -11.77 -3.67 8.55
N GLU A 89 -11.41 -3.62 7.26
CA GLU A 89 -11.60 -4.72 6.31
C GLU A 89 -10.49 -5.77 6.37
N ASN A 90 -9.36 -5.46 7.01
CA ASN A 90 -8.20 -6.34 7.15
C ASN A 90 -7.57 -6.25 8.54
N ILE A 91 -6.71 -7.22 8.86
CA ILE A 91 -6.04 -7.34 10.16
C ILE A 91 -4.87 -6.35 10.31
N GLU A 92 -4.26 -5.96 9.19
CA GLU A 92 -3.12 -5.06 9.15
C GLU A 92 -3.53 -3.68 9.65
N ASP A 93 -4.69 -3.21 9.20
CA ASP A 93 -5.19 -1.87 9.48
C ASP A 93 -5.98 -1.74 10.76
N VAL A 94 -6.69 -2.80 11.23
CA VAL A 94 -7.45 -2.71 12.49
C VAL A 94 -6.56 -2.25 13.64
N CYS A 95 -7.08 -1.42 14.53
CA CYS A 95 -6.35 -0.78 15.64
C CYS A 95 -5.30 0.26 15.20
N LYS A 96 -5.36 0.77 13.96
CA LYS A 96 -4.63 1.99 13.61
C LYS A 96 -5.07 3.12 14.50
N CYS A 97 -4.13 3.91 15.03
CA CYS A 97 -4.42 4.96 16.00
C CYS A 97 -3.74 6.28 15.67
N ILE A 98 -4.26 7.33 16.26
CA ILE A 98 -3.68 8.68 16.29
C ILE A 98 -3.66 9.22 17.70
N VAL A 99 -2.77 10.16 17.99
CA VAL A 99 -2.78 10.97 19.20
C VAL A 99 -3.43 12.31 18.89
N TRP A 100 -4.41 12.70 19.68
CA TRP A 100 -4.96 14.04 19.61
C TRP A 100 -4.10 15.04 20.38
N LEU A 101 -3.50 16.00 19.70
CA LEU A 101 -2.62 17.03 20.25
C LEU A 101 -3.25 18.44 20.24
N GLY A 102 -4.46 18.59 19.65
CA GLY A 102 -5.18 19.87 19.64
C GLY A 102 -5.58 20.34 21.04
N ASP A 103 -5.73 21.65 21.23
CA ASP A 103 -6.02 22.26 22.53
C ASP A 103 -7.49 22.12 22.97
N GLY A 104 -8.39 21.75 22.04
CA GLY A 104 -9.81 21.54 22.32
C GLY A 104 -10.21 20.07 22.32
N GLU A 105 -11.46 19.82 22.69
CA GLU A 105 -12.07 18.49 22.53
C GLU A 105 -12.43 18.20 21.08
N VAL A 106 -12.39 16.93 20.72
CA VAL A 106 -12.77 16.42 19.39
C VAL A 106 -13.79 15.30 19.51
N ALA A 107 -14.87 15.35 18.75
CA ALA A 107 -15.85 14.28 18.70
C ALA A 107 -15.32 13.07 17.94
N VAL A 108 -15.51 11.86 18.46
CA VAL A 108 -14.96 10.61 17.92
C VAL A 108 -16.07 9.67 17.49
N SER A 109 -15.97 9.08 16.28
CA SER A 109 -17.00 8.18 15.73
C SER A 109 -17.05 6.81 16.41
N GLY A 110 -18.20 6.11 16.29
CA GLY A 110 -18.50 4.87 17.02
C GLY A 110 -17.69 3.63 16.63
N HIS A 111 -16.99 3.66 15.48
CA HIS A 111 -16.04 2.62 15.09
C HIS A 111 -14.61 2.91 15.55
N SER A 112 -14.46 3.82 16.51
CA SER A 112 -13.21 4.15 17.19
C SER A 112 -13.33 3.94 18.67
N ALA A 113 -12.19 3.69 19.35
CA ALA A 113 -12.02 3.75 20.80
C ALA A 113 -11.23 5.01 21.16
N ILE A 114 -11.60 5.62 22.29
CA ILE A 114 -10.88 6.69 22.96
C ILE A 114 -10.15 6.07 24.13
N ILE A 115 -8.83 6.23 24.19
CA ILE A 115 -7.96 5.68 25.24
C ILE A 115 -7.38 6.86 26.01
N ARG A 116 -7.83 7.04 27.26
CA ARG A 116 -7.34 8.04 28.22
C ARG A 116 -6.33 7.43 29.17
N HIS A 117 -5.20 8.08 29.34
CA HIS A 117 -4.09 7.57 30.11
C HIS A 117 -3.22 8.71 30.68
N SER A 118 -2.31 8.36 31.59
CA SER A 118 -1.34 9.30 32.17
C SER A 118 0.09 9.11 31.65
N GLN A 119 0.30 8.22 30.70
CA GLN A 119 1.61 7.92 30.11
C GLN A 119 1.96 8.92 29.01
N ASN A 120 3.19 8.85 28.46
CA ASN A 120 3.54 9.63 27.29
C ASN A 120 2.70 9.17 26.07
N PRO A 121 1.87 10.05 25.49
CA PRO A 121 0.95 9.67 24.42
C PRO A 121 1.68 9.20 23.14
N LYS A 122 2.80 9.83 22.81
CA LYS A 122 3.61 9.44 21.65
C LYS A 122 4.27 8.07 21.85
N TYR A 123 4.73 7.76 23.07
CA TYR A 123 5.28 6.45 23.40
C TYR A 123 4.26 5.33 23.13
N LEU A 124 3.05 5.49 23.65
CA LEU A 124 1.97 4.52 23.43
C LEU A 124 1.57 4.42 21.96
N ALA A 125 1.51 5.54 21.25
CA ALA A 125 1.21 5.53 19.82
C ALA A 125 2.27 4.78 19.01
N TYR A 126 3.55 4.99 19.28
CA TYR A 126 4.62 4.22 18.66
C TYR A 126 4.52 2.71 18.99
N TYR A 127 4.18 2.38 20.25
CA TYR A 127 3.95 0.99 20.63
C TYR A 127 2.79 0.36 19.86
N PHE A 128 1.67 1.04 19.70
CA PHE A 128 0.52 0.55 18.92
C PHE A 128 0.79 0.40 17.41
N HIS A 129 1.91 0.91 16.92
CA HIS A 129 2.39 0.68 15.55
C HIS A 129 3.51 -0.37 15.47
N SER A 130 3.93 -0.97 16.60
CA SER A 130 5.00 -1.96 16.67
C SER A 130 4.54 -3.37 16.28
N ARG A 131 5.51 -4.21 15.95
CA ARG A 131 5.29 -5.65 15.72
C ARG A 131 4.75 -6.34 16.96
N MET A 132 5.22 -5.97 18.15
CA MET A 132 4.74 -6.55 19.41
C MET A 132 3.24 -6.34 19.64
N PHE A 133 2.74 -5.14 19.33
CA PHE A 133 1.30 -4.89 19.37
C PHE A 133 0.56 -5.63 18.25
N PHE A 134 1.12 -5.67 17.04
CA PHE A 134 0.52 -6.44 15.93
C PHE A 134 0.29 -7.90 16.29
N ASP A 135 1.26 -8.56 16.91
CA ASP A 135 1.16 -9.96 17.30
C ASP A 135 0.10 -10.21 18.40
N GLN A 136 -0.14 -9.23 19.26
CA GLN A 136 -1.22 -9.26 20.24
C GLN A 136 -2.58 -9.00 19.59
N LYS A 137 -2.73 -7.90 18.81
CA LYS A 137 -4.01 -7.54 18.20
C LYS A 137 -4.54 -8.62 17.26
N ARG A 138 -3.65 -9.32 16.54
CA ARG A 138 -4.02 -10.44 15.65
C ARG A 138 -4.76 -11.56 16.39
N LYS A 139 -4.40 -11.82 17.65
CA LYS A 139 -5.06 -12.84 18.49
C LYS A 139 -6.40 -12.36 19.06
N LEU A 140 -6.58 -11.04 19.18
CA LEU A 140 -7.78 -10.42 19.75
C LEU A 140 -8.84 -10.09 18.69
N ALA A 141 -8.42 -9.96 17.44
CA ALA A 141 -9.28 -9.59 16.33
C ALA A 141 -10.27 -10.72 15.98
N HIS A 142 -11.48 -10.34 15.58
CA HIS A 142 -12.53 -11.25 15.16
C HIS A 142 -13.38 -10.64 14.04
N GLY A 143 -14.13 -11.49 13.34
CA GLY A 143 -14.94 -11.12 12.19
C GLY A 143 -14.34 -11.65 10.88
N THR A 144 -15.16 -11.68 9.81
CA THR A 144 -14.77 -12.20 8.49
C THR A 144 -14.76 -11.13 7.40
N LYS A 145 -15.84 -10.34 7.28
CA LYS A 145 -15.92 -9.22 6.33
C LYS A 145 -15.52 -7.90 6.95
N VAL A 146 -15.80 -7.74 8.23
CA VAL A 146 -15.36 -6.61 9.06
C VAL A 146 -14.61 -7.21 10.23
N ILE A 147 -13.35 -6.83 10.34
CA ILE A 147 -12.47 -7.24 11.45
C ILE A 147 -12.64 -6.21 12.57
N GLU A 148 -12.88 -6.68 13.79
CA GLU A 148 -13.06 -5.83 14.98
C GLU A 148 -12.18 -6.29 16.13
N VAL A 149 -11.66 -5.33 16.91
CA VAL A 149 -11.07 -5.52 18.24
C VAL A 149 -11.85 -4.66 19.21
N THR A 150 -12.63 -5.28 20.12
CA THR A 150 -13.48 -4.53 21.06
C THR A 150 -12.65 -3.81 22.14
N PRO A 151 -13.16 -2.72 22.76
CA PRO A 151 -12.51 -2.05 23.87
C PRO A 151 -12.10 -2.98 25.02
N ASP A 152 -12.94 -3.96 25.37
CA ASP A 152 -12.65 -4.93 26.45
C ASP A 152 -11.46 -5.82 26.08
N LYS A 153 -11.36 -6.25 24.82
CA LYS A 153 -10.20 -7.01 24.33
C LYS A 153 -8.94 -6.15 24.27
N LEU A 154 -9.06 -4.86 23.90
CA LEU A 154 -7.93 -3.93 23.96
C LEU A 154 -7.41 -3.75 25.38
N ALA A 155 -8.28 -3.77 26.38
CA ALA A 155 -7.88 -3.64 27.77
C ALA A 155 -6.90 -4.75 28.23
N SER A 156 -6.91 -5.91 27.59
CA SER A 156 -6.00 -7.05 27.90
C SER A 156 -4.62 -6.95 27.27
N VAL A 157 -4.38 -5.98 26.37
CA VAL A 157 -3.08 -5.81 25.68
C VAL A 157 -2.00 -5.46 26.71
N LYS A 158 -0.91 -6.22 26.72
CA LYS A 158 0.24 -5.99 27.60
C LYS A 158 1.22 -5.01 26.94
N ILE A 159 1.60 -3.96 27.69
CA ILE A 159 2.46 -2.87 27.23
C ILE A 159 3.62 -2.71 28.19
N PRO A 160 4.89 -2.67 27.74
CA PRO A 160 6.01 -2.30 28.60
C PRO A 160 5.88 -0.83 29.01
N LEU A 161 5.95 -0.55 30.29
CA LEU A 161 5.83 0.81 30.85
C LEU A 161 7.08 1.20 31.61
N PRO A 162 8.17 1.56 30.93
CA PRO A 162 9.31 2.15 31.59
C PRO A 162 8.92 3.49 32.23
N PRO A 163 9.71 4.00 33.20
CA PRO A 163 9.51 5.33 33.76
C PRO A 163 9.42 6.42 32.68
N ILE A 164 8.71 7.50 32.99
CA ILE A 164 8.37 8.54 32.03
C ILE A 164 9.60 9.21 31.41
N GLU A 165 10.73 9.25 32.10
CA GLU A 165 12.01 9.76 31.63
C GLU A 165 12.54 8.91 30.46
N VAL A 166 12.45 7.59 30.58
CA VAL A 166 12.83 6.63 29.54
C VAL A 166 11.87 6.73 28.36
N GLN A 167 10.54 6.81 28.62
CA GLN A 167 9.55 7.00 27.56
C GLN A 167 9.82 8.28 26.76
N ARG A 168 10.15 9.40 27.41
CA ARG A 168 10.48 10.67 26.75
C ARG A 168 11.71 10.56 25.87
N GLU A 169 12.76 9.88 26.32
CA GLU A 169 13.98 9.75 25.54
C GLU A 169 13.76 8.81 24.32
N ILE A 170 13.00 7.72 24.47
CA ILE A 170 12.58 6.87 23.37
C ILE A 170 11.77 7.67 22.34
N VAL A 171 10.79 8.46 22.80
CA VAL A 171 9.99 9.31 21.92
C VAL A 171 10.87 10.31 21.16
N ARG A 172 11.82 10.96 21.85
CA ARG A 172 12.75 11.89 21.19
C ARG A 172 13.51 11.21 20.04
N ILE A 173 14.04 10.01 20.30
CA ILE A 173 14.77 9.25 19.28
C ILE A 173 13.84 8.83 18.12
N LEU A 174 12.62 8.37 18.44
CA LEU A 174 11.66 7.93 17.43
C LEU A 174 11.09 9.11 16.62
N ASP A 175 10.86 10.27 17.23
CA ASP A 175 10.45 11.50 16.53
C ASP A 175 11.55 11.91 15.53
N ASP A 176 12.82 11.94 15.95
CA ASP A 176 13.97 12.25 15.07
C ASP A 176 14.08 11.24 13.92
N PHE A 177 13.93 9.95 14.20
CA PHE A 177 13.98 8.91 13.16
C PHE A 177 12.79 8.99 12.19
N THR A 178 11.60 9.28 12.70
CA THR A 178 10.39 9.44 11.88
C THR A 178 10.58 10.62 10.93
N GLU A 179 11.02 11.77 11.45
CA GLU A 179 11.24 12.95 10.62
C GLU A 179 12.28 12.71 9.54
N GLN A 180 13.45 12.16 9.89
CA GLN A 180 14.52 11.85 8.93
C GLN A 180 14.07 10.82 7.88
N THR A 181 13.32 9.80 8.29
CA THR A 181 12.83 8.78 7.37
C THR A 181 11.82 9.36 6.38
N GLU A 182 10.87 10.18 6.84
CA GLU A 182 9.89 10.82 5.96
C GLU A 182 10.54 11.84 5.02
N GLN A 183 11.52 12.62 5.48
CA GLN A 183 12.30 13.53 4.63
C GLN A 183 13.05 12.76 3.54
N LEU A 184 13.71 11.65 3.91
CA LEU A 184 14.44 10.81 2.97
C LEU A 184 13.50 10.15 1.95
N LYS A 185 12.37 9.61 2.39
CA LYS A 185 11.34 9.04 1.50
C LYS A 185 10.80 10.08 0.53
N ALA A 186 10.51 11.30 1.01
CA ALA A 186 10.05 12.39 0.16
C ALA A 186 11.11 12.77 -0.89
N SER A 187 12.38 12.85 -0.50
CA SER A 187 13.50 13.12 -1.41
C SER A 187 13.64 12.03 -2.48
N LEU A 188 13.63 10.75 -2.07
CA LEU A 188 13.71 9.62 -3.00
C LEU A 188 12.50 9.56 -3.95
N ALA A 189 11.30 9.87 -3.48
CA ALA A 189 10.10 9.94 -4.31
C ALA A 189 10.18 11.09 -5.34
N ALA A 190 10.71 12.24 -4.94
CA ALA A 190 10.97 13.36 -5.83
C ALA A 190 12.03 13.01 -6.90
N GLU A 191 13.12 12.36 -6.48
CA GLU A 191 14.14 11.87 -7.40
C GLU A 191 13.56 10.85 -8.39
N LEU A 192 12.78 9.86 -7.92
CA LEU A 192 12.12 8.89 -8.78
C LEU A 192 11.23 9.58 -9.82
N THR A 193 10.48 10.60 -9.42
CA THR A 193 9.65 11.39 -10.34
C THR A 193 10.50 12.13 -11.38
N ALA A 194 11.62 12.71 -10.96
CA ALA A 194 12.53 13.40 -11.86
C ALA A 194 13.22 12.41 -12.84
N ARG A 195 13.64 11.24 -12.35
CA ARG A 195 14.25 10.17 -13.17
C ARG A 195 13.26 9.62 -14.22
N LYS A 196 11.99 9.43 -13.85
CA LYS A 196 10.94 9.02 -14.81
C LYS A 196 10.76 10.05 -15.92
N LYS A 197 10.70 11.34 -15.60
CA LYS A 197 10.63 12.41 -16.59
C LYS A 197 11.88 12.48 -17.47
N GLN A 198 13.06 12.31 -16.88
CA GLN A 198 14.33 12.26 -17.59
C GLN A 198 14.38 11.05 -18.55
N TYR A 199 13.94 9.88 -18.09
CA TYR A 199 13.82 8.70 -18.93
C TYR A 199 12.88 8.93 -20.11
N GLU A 200 11.67 9.45 -19.87
CA GLU A 200 10.70 9.75 -20.93
C GLU A 200 11.29 10.71 -21.97
N PHE A 201 11.97 11.76 -21.52
CA PHE A 201 12.63 12.74 -22.41
C PHE A 201 13.72 12.09 -23.27
N TYR A 202 14.65 11.34 -22.68
CA TYR A 202 15.71 10.70 -23.46
C TYR A 202 15.21 9.57 -24.33
N ARG A 203 14.22 8.80 -23.90
CA ARG A 203 13.54 7.81 -24.74
C ARG A 203 12.96 8.46 -25.99
N ASP A 204 12.22 9.55 -25.81
CA ASP A 204 11.57 10.26 -26.90
C ASP A 204 12.59 10.85 -27.89
N ILE A 205 13.71 11.40 -27.42
CA ILE A 205 14.80 11.85 -28.28
C ILE A 205 15.49 10.70 -29.01
N LEU A 206 15.82 9.62 -28.28
CA LEU A 206 16.53 8.46 -28.82
C LEU A 206 15.73 7.78 -29.92
N LEU A 207 14.42 7.67 -29.70
CA LEU A 207 13.46 7.00 -30.58
C LEU A 207 12.71 7.94 -31.54
N SER A 208 13.08 9.23 -31.60
CA SER A 208 12.50 10.17 -32.57
C SER A 208 12.89 9.82 -34.01
N ALA A 209 12.07 10.26 -34.95
CA ALA A 209 12.37 10.16 -36.39
C ALA A 209 13.73 10.83 -36.71
N LYS A 210 14.56 10.15 -37.49
CA LYS A 210 15.85 10.63 -38.01
C LYS A 210 15.89 10.46 -39.50
N GLU A 211 16.63 11.31 -40.20
CA GLU A 211 16.68 11.32 -41.69
C GLU A 211 16.98 9.97 -42.33
N ASN A 212 17.76 9.13 -41.64
CA ASN A 212 18.18 7.82 -42.18
C ASN A 212 17.41 6.62 -41.61
N ILE A 213 16.33 6.84 -40.86
CA ILE A 213 15.50 5.77 -40.28
C ILE A 213 14.11 5.81 -40.95
N PRO A 214 13.68 4.75 -41.62
CA PRO A 214 12.36 4.71 -42.26
C PRO A 214 11.25 4.78 -41.21
N ILE A 215 10.20 5.53 -41.51
CA ILE A 215 8.94 5.55 -40.74
C ILE A 215 8.00 4.54 -41.37
N VAL A 216 7.49 3.62 -40.59
CA VAL A 216 6.60 2.55 -41.06
C VAL A 216 5.33 2.49 -40.21
N LYS A 217 4.23 2.03 -40.78
CA LYS A 217 3.01 1.74 -40.04
C LYS A 217 3.11 0.38 -39.33
N LEU A 218 2.49 0.24 -38.16
CA LEU A 218 2.42 -1.06 -37.49
C LEU A 218 1.74 -2.13 -38.39
N GLY A 219 0.77 -1.70 -39.19
CA GLY A 219 0.11 -2.60 -40.16
C GLY A 219 1.04 -3.22 -41.17
N ASP A 220 2.15 -2.56 -41.54
CA ASP A 220 3.11 -3.01 -42.56
C ASP A 220 4.13 -4.01 -42.00
N ILE A 221 4.39 -3.99 -40.70
CA ILE A 221 5.37 -4.87 -40.01
C ILE A 221 4.73 -6.01 -39.24
N ALA A 222 3.44 -5.94 -39.00
CA ALA A 222 2.71 -6.99 -38.31
C ALA A 222 2.43 -8.18 -39.27
N THR A 223 2.65 -9.38 -38.78
CA THR A 223 2.27 -10.62 -39.48
C THR A 223 0.82 -11.00 -39.19
N GLU A 224 0.31 -10.66 -38.01
CA GLU A 224 -1.06 -10.94 -37.60
C GLU A 224 -1.53 -9.94 -36.53
N PHE A 225 -2.84 -9.62 -36.55
CA PHE A 225 -3.56 -8.95 -35.47
C PHE A 225 -4.81 -9.76 -35.13
N TYR A 226 -5.02 -9.99 -33.82
CA TYR A 226 -6.26 -10.60 -33.36
C TYR A 226 -6.63 -10.02 -31.97
N ARG A 227 -7.93 -10.11 -31.66
CA ARG A 227 -8.45 -9.74 -30.34
C ARG A 227 -8.51 -10.98 -29.47
N GLY A 228 -8.15 -10.82 -28.19
CA GLY A 228 -8.28 -11.85 -27.17
C GLY A 228 -9.75 -12.22 -26.89
N PHE A 229 -9.96 -13.20 -26.04
CA PHE A 229 -11.28 -13.64 -25.60
C PHE A 229 -11.55 -13.26 -24.15
N GLY A 230 -12.80 -12.90 -23.82
CA GLY A 230 -13.18 -12.41 -22.49
C GLY A 230 -12.85 -13.42 -21.38
N ILE A 231 -12.09 -12.96 -20.39
CA ILE A 231 -11.83 -13.68 -19.13
C ILE A 231 -12.41 -12.82 -18.02
N LYS A 232 -13.43 -13.33 -17.32
CA LYS A 232 -14.12 -12.61 -16.25
C LYS A 232 -13.27 -12.56 -14.98
N ARG A 233 -13.60 -11.65 -14.08
CA ARG A 233 -12.87 -11.47 -12.83
C ARG A 233 -12.98 -12.68 -11.90
N ASP A 234 -14.13 -13.34 -11.88
CA ASP A 234 -14.43 -14.54 -11.12
C ASP A 234 -13.87 -15.83 -11.72
N GLU A 235 -13.34 -15.77 -12.94
CA GLU A 235 -12.65 -16.86 -13.63
C GLU A 235 -11.13 -16.86 -13.39
N ILE A 236 -10.60 -15.90 -12.63
CA ILE A 236 -9.19 -15.83 -12.25
C ILE A 236 -8.92 -16.78 -11.08
N THR A 237 -7.83 -17.52 -11.19
CA THR A 237 -7.37 -18.53 -10.25
C THR A 237 -5.88 -18.32 -9.92
N ASP A 238 -5.41 -18.89 -8.80
CA ASP A 238 -4.00 -18.80 -8.41
C ASP A 238 -3.08 -19.70 -9.26
N THR A 239 -3.65 -20.71 -9.89
CA THR A 239 -2.93 -21.70 -10.71
C THR A 239 -3.74 -22.06 -11.95
N GLY A 240 -3.08 -22.51 -13.01
CA GLY A 240 -3.73 -22.91 -14.26
C GLY A 240 -3.02 -22.37 -15.49
N VAL A 241 -3.77 -22.04 -16.55
CA VAL A 241 -3.22 -21.45 -17.76
C VAL A 241 -2.92 -19.97 -17.50
N PRO A 242 -1.67 -19.51 -17.70
CA PRO A 242 -1.34 -18.10 -17.53
C PRO A 242 -2.15 -17.22 -18.48
N CYS A 243 -2.60 -16.08 -17.98
CA CYS A 243 -3.44 -15.17 -18.75
C CYS A 243 -3.18 -13.70 -18.38
N VAL A 244 -3.55 -12.79 -19.28
CA VAL A 244 -3.49 -11.35 -19.09
C VAL A 244 -4.86 -10.73 -19.36
N ARG A 245 -5.33 -9.88 -18.43
CA ARG A 245 -6.49 -9.02 -18.64
C ARG A 245 -6.03 -7.58 -18.94
N TYR A 246 -6.85 -6.83 -19.68
CA TYR A 246 -6.48 -5.48 -20.12
C TYR A 246 -6.12 -4.53 -18.95
N GLY A 247 -6.78 -4.68 -17.79
CA GLY A 247 -6.49 -3.88 -16.59
C GLY A 247 -5.07 -4.08 -16.06
N GLU A 248 -4.52 -5.28 -16.18
CA GLU A 248 -3.15 -5.59 -15.74
C GLU A 248 -2.08 -4.91 -16.61
N ILE A 249 -2.39 -4.64 -17.89
CA ILE A 249 -1.51 -3.84 -18.75
C ILE A 249 -1.37 -2.41 -18.18
N TYR A 250 -2.41 -1.86 -17.54
CA TYR A 250 -2.35 -0.53 -16.94
C TYR A 250 -1.69 -0.50 -15.56
N THR A 251 -1.90 -1.54 -14.75
CA THR A 251 -1.59 -1.50 -13.31
C THR A 251 -0.38 -2.33 -12.90
N THR A 252 -0.04 -3.38 -13.66
CA THR A 252 0.91 -4.40 -13.22
C THR A 252 2.17 -4.45 -14.09
N TYR A 253 1.99 -4.38 -15.41
CA TYR A 253 3.11 -4.52 -16.33
C TYR A 253 3.67 -3.15 -16.74
N SER A 254 5.03 -3.06 -16.79
CA SER A 254 5.73 -1.88 -17.26
C SER A 254 5.81 -1.86 -18.80
N THR A 255 7.00 -1.82 -19.36
CA THR A 255 7.24 -1.78 -20.80
C THR A 255 7.16 -3.19 -21.42
N TRP A 256 7.66 -4.18 -20.68
CA TRP A 256 7.60 -5.60 -21.04
C TRP A 256 7.48 -6.49 -19.81
N PHE A 257 7.15 -7.77 -20.02
CA PHE A 257 7.06 -8.76 -18.94
C PHE A 257 7.40 -10.17 -19.48
N ASP A 258 7.81 -11.07 -18.60
CA ASP A 258 8.19 -12.45 -18.89
C ASP A 258 7.27 -13.49 -18.24
N LYS A 259 6.49 -13.07 -17.22
CA LYS A 259 5.55 -13.93 -16.47
C LYS A 259 4.21 -13.26 -16.29
N CYS A 260 3.14 -14.03 -16.48
CA CYS A 260 1.79 -13.59 -16.18
C CYS A 260 1.56 -13.67 -14.66
N VAL A 261 0.92 -12.64 -14.10
CA VAL A 261 0.53 -12.61 -12.66
C VAL A 261 -0.80 -13.32 -12.40
N SER A 262 -1.62 -13.50 -13.43
CA SER A 262 -2.94 -14.13 -13.34
C SER A 262 -2.99 -15.44 -14.10
N HIS A 263 -3.82 -16.36 -13.61
CA HIS A 263 -4.09 -17.64 -14.25
C HIS A 263 -5.62 -17.86 -14.36
N THR A 264 -6.02 -18.77 -15.26
CA THR A 264 -7.42 -19.21 -15.40
C THR A 264 -7.48 -20.69 -15.73
N LYS A 265 -8.63 -21.31 -15.56
CA LYS A 265 -8.84 -22.70 -16.02
C LYS A 265 -9.13 -22.73 -17.51
N ALA A 266 -8.54 -23.69 -18.23
CA ALA A 266 -8.75 -23.83 -19.67
C ALA A 266 -10.23 -23.93 -20.07
N ASP A 267 -11.04 -24.62 -19.26
CA ASP A 267 -12.46 -24.87 -19.49
C ASP A 267 -13.33 -23.60 -19.38
N PHE A 268 -12.82 -22.53 -18.78
CA PHE A 268 -13.54 -21.25 -18.69
C PHE A 268 -13.50 -20.46 -20.01
N VAL A 269 -12.55 -20.76 -20.92
CA VAL A 269 -12.31 -19.98 -22.12
C VAL A 269 -12.81 -20.74 -23.35
N GLN A 270 -13.99 -20.37 -23.86
CA GLN A 270 -14.65 -21.04 -24.99
C GLN A 270 -13.89 -20.91 -26.31
N SER A 271 -13.19 -19.80 -26.55
CA SER A 271 -12.42 -19.54 -27.78
C SER A 271 -11.05 -18.98 -27.41
N PRO A 272 -10.11 -19.82 -26.94
CA PRO A 272 -8.83 -19.39 -26.44
C PRO A 272 -8.00 -18.69 -27.53
N LYS A 273 -7.49 -17.50 -27.21
CA LYS A 273 -6.56 -16.72 -28.00
C LYS A 273 -5.27 -16.59 -27.22
N TYR A 274 -4.23 -17.22 -27.74
CA TYR A 274 -2.93 -17.26 -27.07
C TYR A 274 -2.00 -16.21 -27.65
N PHE A 275 -1.16 -15.65 -26.82
CA PHE A 275 0.04 -14.92 -27.19
C PHE A 275 1.28 -15.66 -26.70
N GLU A 276 2.43 -15.35 -27.32
CA GLU A 276 3.69 -16.03 -27.07
C GLU A 276 4.88 -15.06 -27.14
N HIS A 277 6.08 -15.57 -26.94
CA HIS A 277 7.30 -14.76 -26.96
C HIS A 277 7.39 -13.85 -28.17
N GLY A 278 7.64 -12.58 -27.93
CA GLY A 278 7.79 -11.56 -28.96
C GLY A 278 6.52 -10.80 -29.31
N ASP A 279 5.35 -11.22 -28.86
CA ASP A 279 4.09 -10.54 -29.17
C ASP A 279 3.94 -9.21 -28.42
N ILE A 280 3.29 -8.23 -29.07
CA ILE A 280 2.88 -6.96 -28.42
C ILE A 280 1.39 -7.01 -28.09
N LEU A 281 1.05 -6.67 -26.85
CA LEU A 281 -0.31 -6.61 -26.35
C LEU A 281 -0.76 -5.15 -26.21
N PHE A 282 -1.92 -4.79 -26.75
CA PHE A 282 -2.55 -3.47 -26.63
C PHE A 282 -3.84 -3.56 -25.82
N ALA A 283 -3.96 -2.79 -24.74
CA ALA A 283 -5.21 -2.64 -24.01
C ALA A 283 -6.13 -1.66 -24.75
N ILE A 284 -7.17 -2.17 -25.43
CA ILE A 284 -8.05 -1.38 -26.29
C ILE A 284 -9.24 -0.74 -25.58
N THR A 285 -9.35 -0.92 -24.28
CA THR A 285 -10.38 -0.33 -23.40
C THR A 285 -9.70 0.32 -22.21
N GLY A 286 -10.05 1.55 -21.85
CA GLY A 286 -9.46 2.31 -20.75
C GLY A 286 -10.34 3.46 -20.28
N GLU A 287 -9.95 4.10 -19.18
CA GLU A 287 -10.65 5.24 -18.58
C GLU A 287 -10.11 6.60 -19.07
N SER A 288 -8.91 6.61 -19.65
CA SER A 288 -8.20 7.81 -20.09
C SER A 288 -7.90 7.79 -21.58
N VAL A 289 -8.18 8.90 -22.26
CA VAL A 289 -7.79 9.10 -23.68
C VAL A 289 -6.27 9.11 -23.84
N VAL A 290 -5.55 9.61 -22.84
CA VAL A 290 -4.08 9.71 -22.90
C VAL A 290 -3.41 8.34 -22.83
N ASP A 291 -4.02 7.41 -22.10
CA ASP A 291 -3.45 6.08 -21.86
C ASP A 291 -4.04 4.98 -22.72
N ILE A 292 -5.04 5.31 -23.56
CA ILE A 292 -5.70 4.29 -24.40
C ILE A 292 -4.69 3.60 -25.33
N ALA A 293 -4.90 2.33 -25.57
CA ALA A 293 -4.01 1.45 -26.31
C ALA A 293 -2.58 1.38 -25.71
N LYS A 294 -2.47 1.51 -24.36
CA LYS A 294 -1.23 1.16 -23.70
C LYS A 294 -0.79 -0.21 -24.15
N SER A 295 0.50 -0.34 -24.48
CA SER A 295 1.07 -1.55 -25.04
C SER A 295 2.21 -2.06 -24.16
N VAL A 296 2.37 -3.38 -24.14
CA VAL A 296 3.45 -4.08 -23.45
C VAL A 296 3.97 -5.23 -24.36
N ALA A 297 5.24 -5.55 -24.27
CA ALA A 297 5.81 -6.71 -24.95
C ALA A 297 5.84 -7.92 -24.03
N TYR A 298 5.56 -9.08 -24.55
CA TYR A 298 5.77 -10.34 -23.85
C TYR A 298 7.07 -10.99 -24.29
N ILE A 299 7.96 -11.26 -23.35
CA ILE A 299 9.26 -11.88 -23.60
C ILE A 299 9.45 -13.23 -22.86
N GLY A 300 8.39 -13.73 -22.21
CA GLY A 300 8.38 -15.04 -21.58
C GLY A 300 8.29 -16.18 -22.62
N HIS A 301 8.40 -17.43 -22.15
CA HIS A 301 8.43 -18.61 -23.04
C HIS A 301 7.16 -19.46 -22.94
N GLU A 302 6.23 -19.13 -22.06
CA GLU A 302 4.97 -19.85 -21.92
C GLU A 302 3.91 -19.28 -22.87
N LYS A 303 3.00 -20.15 -23.34
CA LYS A 303 1.81 -19.69 -24.07
C LYS A 303 0.78 -19.18 -23.08
N CYS A 304 0.37 -17.93 -23.24
CA CYS A 304 -0.52 -17.24 -22.33
C CYS A 304 -1.81 -16.81 -23.03
N LEU A 305 -2.93 -16.76 -22.30
CA LEU A 305 -4.23 -16.35 -22.84
C LEU A 305 -4.39 -14.83 -22.80
N ALA A 306 -4.83 -14.26 -23.93
CA ALA A 306 -5.17 -12.85 -24.04
C ALA A 306 -6.65 -12.60 -23.67
N GLY A 307 -6.91 -11.69 -22.72
CA GLY A 307 -8.24 -11.23 -22.34
C GLY A 307 -8.97 -10.45 -23.45
N GLY A 308 -10.29 -10.33 -23.34
CA GLY A 308 -11.17 -9.85 -24.43
C GLY A 308 -10.94 -8.41 -24.93
N ASP A 309 -10.42 -7.54 -24.08
CA ASP A 309 -10.11 -6.15 -24.44
C ASP A 309 -8.60 -5.93 -24.68
N ILE A 310 -7.93 -6.98 -25.12
CA ILE A 310 -6.54 -6.97 -25.57
C ILE A 310 -6.51 -7.28 -27.07
N VAL A 311 -5.73 -6.50 -27.82
CA VAL A 311 -5.32 -6.83 -29.18
C VAL A 311 -3.88 -7.32 -29.13
N VAL A 312 -3.63 -8.45 -29.72
CA VAL A 312 -2.29 -9.05 -29.89
C VAL A 312 -1.79 -8.75 -31.31
N MET A 313 -0.56 -8.28 -31.40
CA MET A 313 0.17 -8.07 -32.62
C MET A 313 1.36 -9.02 -32.70
N LYS A 314 1.39 -9.90 -33.73
CA LYS A 314 2.55 -10.71 -34.08
C LYS A 314 3.43 -9.99 -35.09
N HIS A 315 4.75 -10.12 -34.96
CA HIS A 315 5.73 -9.45 -35.82
C HIS A 315 7.10 -10.14 -35.76
N ASN A 316 8.04 -9.69 -36.63
CA ASN A 316 9.41 -10.20 -36.67
C ASN A 316 10.46 -9.14 -36.25
N GLN A 317 10.05 -8.13 -35.46
CA GLN A 317 10.91 -7.07 -34.97
C GLN A 317 11.34 -7.36 -33.54
N ASN A 318 12.27 -6.56 -32.95
CA ASN A 318 12.62 -6.66 -31.55
C ASN A 318 11.44 -6.21 -30.68
N PRO A 319 10.87 -7.07 -29.80
CA PRO A 319 9.67 -6.75 -29.03
C PRO A 319 9.92 -5.65 -27.99
N ARG A 320 11.10 -5.62 -27.35
CA ARG A 320 11.45 -4.60 -26.36
C ARG A 320 11.59 -3.22 -27.01
N TYR A 321 12.21 -3.16 -28.19
CA TYR A 321 12.27 -1.93 -28.99
C TYR A 321 10.88 -1.42 -29.33
N LEU A 322 9.99 -2.28 -29.84
CA LEU A 322 8.63 -1.90 -30.16
C LEU A 322 7.86 -1.41 -28.93
N ALA A 323 8.03 -2.05 -27.78
CA ALA A 323 7.40 -1.61 -26.54
C ALA A 323 7.86 -0.19 -26.14
N HIS A 324 9.16 0.10 -26.24
CA HIS A 324 9.69 1.43 -25.92
C HIS A 324 9.21 2.49 -26.93
N VAL A 325 9.27 2.23 -28.22
CA VAL A 325 8.83 3.21 -29.23
C VAL A 325 7.33 3.48 -29.16
N LEU A 326 6.53 2.46 -28.86
CA LEU A 326 5.09 2.59 -28.61
C LEU A 326 4.75 3.33 -27.31
N ALA A 327 5.69 3.47 -26.39
CA ALA A 327 5.53 4.25 -25.17
C ALA A 327 5.94 5.73 -25.35
N THR A 328 6.53 6.15 -26.47
CA THR A 328 6.90 7.54 -26.73
C THR A 328 5.69 8.48 -26.76
N THR A 329 5.92 9.76 -26.50
CA THR A 329 4.88 10.82 -26.55
C THR A 329 4.21 10.87 -27.92
N GLU A 330 4.98 10.73 -29.01
CA GLU A 330 4.45 10.72 -30.38
C GLU A 330 3.53 9.53 -30.64
N ALA A 331 3.94 8.32 -30.26
CA ALA A 331 3.09 7.13 -30.39
C ALA A 331 1.84 7.24 -29.51
N ARG A 332 1.94 7.77 -28.28
CA ARG A 332 0.78 8.03 -27.40
C ARG A 332 -0.20 9.00 -28.03
N MET A 333 0.26 10.09 -28.65
CA MET A 333 -0.61 11.03 -29.36
C MET A 333 -1.34 10.36 -30.53
N GLN A 334 -0.70 9.46 -31.26
CA GLN A 334 -1.35 8.70 -32.34
C GLN A 334 -2.41 7.74 -31.76
N LYS A 335 -2.13 7.07 -30.64
CA LYS A 335 -3.07 6.19 -29.92
C LYS A 335 -4.27 6.93 -29.36
N SER A 336 -4.09 8.17 -28.88
CA SER A 336 -5.12 8.97 -28.21
C SER A 336 -6.25 9.48 -29.13
N LYS A 337 -6.21 9.18 -30.42
CA LYS A 337 -7.32 9.41 -31.39
C LYS A 337 -8.53 8.49 -31.16
N GLY A 338 -8.56 7.74 -30.07
CA GLY A 338 -9.66 6.85 -29.68
C GLY A 338 -10.99 7.59 -29.45
N LYS A 339 -12.10 6.86 -29.63
CA LYS A 339 -13.45 7.41 -29.42
C LYS A 339 -13.89 7.25 -27.95
N VAL A 340 -14.33 8.35 -27.33
CA VAL A 340 -14.94 8.33 -26.00
C VAL A 340 -16.39 7.87 -26.09
N LYS A 341 -16.75 6.87 -25.30
CA LYS A 341 -18.13 6.39 -25.18
C LYS A 341 -18.43 6.10 -23.71
N ASN A 342 -19.39 6.86 -23.14
CA ASN A 342 -19.89 6.65 -21.76
C ASN A 342 -18.77 6.53 -20.67
N LYS A 343 -17.86 7.49 -20.56
CA LYS A 343 -16.71 7.48 -19.64
C LYS A 343 -15.63 6.42 -19.93
N VAL A 344 -15.79 5.60 -20.96
CA VAL A 344 -14.83 4.60 -21.36
C VAL A 344 -14.30 4.94 -22.75
N VAL A 345 -13.00 4.89 -22.93
CA VAL A 345 -12.32 5.13 -24.19
C VAL A 345 -12.04 3.80 -24.85
N HIS A 346 -12.30 3.70 -26.15
CA HIS A 346 -12.03 2.50 -26.94
C HIS A 346 -11.10 2.80 -28.10
N SER A 347 -10.15 1.90 -28.34
CA SER A 347 -9.35 1.80 -29.56
C SER A 347 -9.78 0.57 -30.38
N ASN A 348 -9.23 0.41 -31.57
CA ASN A 348 -9.52 -0.72 -32.44
C ASN A 348 -8.31 -1.09 -33.31
N VAL A 349 -8.34 -2.28 -33.89
CA VAL A 349 -7.27 -2.80 -34.77
C VAL A 349 -6.94 -1.87 -35.92
N PRO A 350 -7.92 -1.32 -36.70
CA PRO A 350 -7.61 -0.37 -37.76
C PRO A 350 -6.80 0.83 -37.31
N SER A 351 -7.17 1.44 -36.13
CA SER A 351 -6.43 2.58 -35.61
C SER A 351 -5.02 2.22 -35.14
N ILE A 352 -4.84 1.01 -34.58
CA ILE A 352 -3.51 0.52 -34.17
C ILE A 352 -2.61 0.30 -35.41
N LYS A 353 -3.14 -0.22 -36.48
CA LYS A 353 -2.40 -0.45 -37.76
C LYS A 353 -1.84 0.84 -38.35
N GLU A 354 -2.51 1.98 -38.16
CA GLU A 354 -2.11 3.26 -38.71
C GLU A 354 -1.03 3.98 -37.88
N ILE A 355 -0.66 3.46 -36.67
CA ILE A 355 0.39 4.05 -35.86
C ILE A 355 1.73 3.94 -36.62
N GLN A 356 2.38 5.09 -36.75
CA GLN A 356 3.67 5.24 -37.41
C GLN A 356 4.80 5.27 -36.39
N ILE A 357 5.84 4.49 -36.66
CA ILE A 357 7.03 4.40 -35.82
C ILE A 357 8.30 4.43 -36.64
N PRO A 358 9.42 4.97 -36.14
CA PRO A 358 10.74 4.76 -36.76
C PRO A 358 11.13 3.28 -36.62
N LEU A 359 11.70 2.70 -37.69
CA LEU A 359 12.09 1.29 -37.71
C LEU A 359 13.52 1.12 -38.25
N PRO A 360 14.54 1.20 -37.39
CA PRO A 360 15.92 0.93 -37.74
C PRO A 360 16.18 -0.59 -37.96
N SER A 361 17.40 -0.96 -38.32
CA SER A 361 17.81 -2.37 -38.38
C SER A 361 17.67 -3.08 -37.04
N LEU A 362 17.49 -4.41 -37.04
CA LEU A 362 17.35 -5.22 -35.83
C LEU A 362 18.52 -5.05 -34.85
N GLU A 363 19.74 -4.87 -35.34
CA GLU A 363 20.92 -4.61 -34.51
C GLU A 363 20.78 -3.28 -33.75
N VAL A 364 20.30 -2.24 -34.40
CA VAL A 364 20.08 -0.92 -33.78
C VAL A 364 18.88 -0.98 -32.83
N GLN A 365 17.82 -1.72 -33.18
CA GLN A 365 16.68 -1.97 -32.28
C GLN A 365 17.14 -2.60 -30.96
N GLU A 366 17.99 -3.65 -31.04
CA GLU A 366 18.52 -4.33 -29.86
C GLU A 366 19.37 -3.39 -28.98
N ARG A 367 20.23 -2.57 -29.59
CA ARG A 367 21.03 -1.58 -28.86
C ARG A 367 20.16 -0.56 -28.12
N TYR A 368 19.12 -0.05 -28.78
CA TYR A 368 18.20 0.91 -28.17
C TYR A 368 17.42 0.28 -27.03
N ALA A 369 16.91 -0.94 -27.22
CA ALA A 369 16.19 -1.68 -26.19
C ALA A 369 17.07 -1.89 -24.93
N ASN A 370 18.30 -2.37 -25.09
CA ASN A 370 19.21 -2.61 -23.97
C ASN A 370 19.53 -1.36 -23.15
N VAL A 371 19.75 -0.22 -23.82
CA VAL A 371 19.98 1.06 -23.13
C VAL A 371 18.73 1.51 -22.36
N LEU A 372 17.57 1.45 -23.01
CA LEU A 372 16.31 1.90 -22.42
C LEU A 372 15.84 0.97 -21.28
N ASP A 373 16.04 -0.34 -21.40
CA ASP A 373 15.73 -1.29 -20.33
C ASP A 373 16.56 -1.01 -19.07
N SER A 374 17.84 -0.66 -19.23
CA SER A 374 18.71 -0.29 -18.10
C SER A 374 18.20 0.96 -17.37
N PHE A 375 17.70 1.96 -18.10
CA PHE A 375 17.09 3.15 -17.50
C PHE A 375 15.73 2.85 -16.86
N ASP A 376 14.90 2.02 -17.51
CA ASP A 376 13.57 1.65 -16.99
C ASP A 376 13.71 0.87 -15.67
N ALA A 377 14.68 -0.04 -15.57
CA ALA A 377 14.96 -0.81 -14.36
C ALA A 377 15.27 0.09 -13.15
N ILE A 378 16.05 1.17 -13.30
CA ILE A 378 16.34 2.12 -12.22
C ILE A 378 15.05 2.78 -11.68
N CYS A 379 14.05 2.97 -12.55
CA CYS A 379 12.81 3.66 -12.23
C CYS A 379 11.67 2.72 -11.76
N THR A 380 11.73 1.44 -12.08
CA THR A 380 10.61 0.52 -11.92
C THR A 380 10.93 -0.75 -11.14
N ASP A 381 12.19 -1.17 -11.07
CA ASP A 381 12.56 -2.40 -10.38
C ASP A 381 12.45 -2.23 -8.86
N LEU A 382 11.58 -3.04 -8.27
CA LEU A 382 11.36 -3.07 -6.80
C LEU A 382 12.52 -3.75 -6.04
N ASN A 383 13.48 -4.36 -6.71
CA ASN A 383 14.57 -5.08 -6.08
C ASN A 383 15.89 -4.30 -6.09
N ILE A 384 16.13 -3.47 -7.11
CA ILE A 384 17.43 -2.80 -7.32
C ILE A 384 17.33 -1.29 -7.56
N GLY A 385 16.15 -0.73 -7.78
CA GLY A 385 15.96 0.68 -8.12
C GLY A 385 15.63 1.58 -6.92
N LEU A 386 15.28 2.83 -7.22
CA LEU A 386 14.79 3.79 -6.21
C LEU A 386 13.57 3.30 -5.43
N PRO A 387 12.63 2.54 -6.00
CA PRO A 387 11.54 1.93 -5.24
C PRO A 387 12.04 0.97 -4.15
N ALA A 388 13.07 0.14 -4.46
CA ALA A 388 13.67 -0.77 -3.49
C ALA A 388 14.31 -0.02 -2.32
N GLU A 389 14.98 1.11 -2.58
CA GLU A 389 15.59 1.95 -1.55
C GLU A 389 14.52 2.54 -0.62
N ILE A 390 13.40 3.03 -1.16
CA ILE A 390 12.28 3.56 -0.38
C ILE A 390 11.73 2.49 0.57
N GLU A 391 11.51 1.28 0.07
CA GLU A 391 11.03 0.15 0.88
C GLU A 391 12.05 -0.28 1.94
N ALA A 392 13.33 -0.33 1.59
CA ALA A 392 14.40 -0.68 2.52
C ALA A 392 14.48 0.31 3.69
N ARG A 393 14.33 1.62 3.44
CA ARG A 393 14.30 2.65 4.50
C ARG A 393 13.11 2.50 5.41
N GLN A 394 11.94 2.17 4.86
CA GLN A 394 10.75 1.89 5.67
C GLN A 394 10.96 0.69 6.60
N LYS A 395 11.48 -0.43 6.08
CA LYS A 395 11.79 -1.63 6.88
C LYS A 395 12.86 -1.36 7.95
N GLN A 396 13.87 -0.55 7.62
CA GLN A 396 14.91 -0.14 8.57
C GLN A 396 14.32 0.67 9.72
N TYR A 397 13.45 1.63 9.44
CA TYR A 397 12.73 2.41 10.46
C TYR A 397 11.91 1.50 11.37
N GLU A 398 11.11 0.58 10.81
CA GLU A 398 10.27 -0.35 11.57
C GLU A 398 11.11 -1.24 12.50
N TYR A 399 12.24 -1.74 12.02
CA TYR A 399 13.16 -2.54 12.81
C TYR A 399 13.71 -1.76 14.03
N TYR A 400 14.20 -0.54 13.83
CA TYR A 400 14.74 0.26 14.94
C TYR A 400 13.66 0.72 15.90
N ARG A 401 12.47 1.07 15.42
CA ARG A 401 11.32 1.36 16.26
C ARG A 401 11.02 0.18 17.19
N ASP A 402 10.88 -1.00 16.63
CA ASP A 402 10.53 -2.20 17.39
C ASP A 402 11.64 -2.56 18.40
N MET A 403 12.90 -2.39 18.02
CA MET A 403 14.04 -2.59 18.92
C MET A 403 14.01 -1.63 20.12
N LEU A 404 13.70 -0.34 19.91
CA LEU A 404 13.64 0.67 20.97
C LEU A 404 12.46 0.47 21.93
N LEU A 405 11.42 -0.24 21.50
CA LEU A 405 10.22 -0.53 22.28
C LEU A 405 10.25 -1.92 22.93
N THR A 406 11.31 -2.71 22.71
CA THR A 406 11.48 -4.05 23.29
C THR A 406 12.29 -3.99 24.56
N PHE A 407 11.76 -4.53 25.65
CA PHE A 407 12.39 -4.60 26.96
C PHE A 407 12.39 -6.01 27.52
N ALA A 408 13.37 -6.33 28.37
CA ALA A 408 13.28 -7.50 29.24
C ALA A 408 12.17 -7.26 30.28
N GLU A 409 11.36 -8.29 30.49
CA GLU A 409 10.30 -8.25 31.50
C GLU A 409 10.89 -8.32 32.91
N SER A 410 10.44 -7.45 33.83
CA SER A 410 10.94 -7.44 35.19
C SER A 410 10.49 -8.67 35.98
N SER A 411 11.30 -9.10 36.92
CA SER A 411 11.00 -10.26 37.78
C SER A 411 9.69 -10.11 38.55
N SER A 412 9.26 -8.89 38.89
CA SER A 412 7.96 -8.61 39.52
C SER A 412 6.77 -8.96 38.64
N THR A 413 6.83 -8.65 37.34
CA THR A 413 5.77 -9.00 36.38
C THR A 413 5.64 -10.53 36.23
N ILE A 414 6.76 -11.24 36.14
CA ILE A 414 6.78 -12.71 36.03
C ILE A 414 6.13 -13.37 37.24
N LEU A 415 6.35 -12.84 38.45
CA LEU A 415 5.72 -13.35 39.68
C LEU A 415 4.22 -13.12 39.71
N THR A 416 3.74 -11.95 39.26
CA THR A 416 2.32 -11.61 39.19
C THR A 416 1.56 -12.50 38.20
N ASP A 417 2.13 -12.73 37.03
CA ASP A 417 1.53 -13.62 36.02
C ASP A 417 1.40 -15.05 36.54
N ARG A 418 2.43 -15.60 37.20
CA ARG A 418 2.38 -16.93 37.83
C ARG A 418 1.35 -17.05 38.93
N GLN A 419 1.07 -15.96 39.66
CA GLN A 419 0.02 -15.94 40.69
C GLN A 419 -1.38 -15.90 40.07
N THR A 420 -1.56 -15.13 38.99
CA THR A 420 -2.83 -15.04 38.26
C THR A 420 -3.17 -16.38 37.60
N ASP A 421 -2.22 -17.04 36.93
CA ASP A 421 -2.41 -18.37 36.34
C ASP A 421 -2.81 -19.41 37.38
N ARG A 422 -2.17 -19.40 38.55
CA ARG A 422 -2.53 -20.30 39.67
C ARG A 422 -3.91 -20.03 40.27
N GLN A 423 -4.40 -18.80 40.21
CA GLN A 423 -5.76 -18.46 40.67
C GLN A 423 -6.80 -18.88 39.62
N THR A 424 -6.50 -18.76 38.34
CA THR A 424 -7.38 -19.22 37.25
C THR A 424 -7.51 -20.70 37.24
N ASP A 425 -6.41 -21.44 37.36
CA ASP A 425 -6.41 -22.92 37.48
C ASP A 425 -7.22 -23.42 38.66
N ARG A 426 -7.07 -22.78 39.84
CA ARG A 426 -7.85 -23.11 41.04
C ARG A 426 -9.35 -22.81 40.93
N GLN A 427 -9.75 -21.83 40.11
CA GLN A 427 -11.15 -21.55 39.83
C GLN A 427 -11.74 -22.57 38.84
N THR A 428 -10.96 -23.00 37.86
CA THR A 428 -11.36 -23.99 36.87
C THR A 428 -11.55 -25.36 37.53
N ASP A 429 -10.61 -25.77 38.38
CA ASP A 429 -10.71 -27.01 39.16
C ASP A 429 -11.92 -27.07 40.11
N ARG A 430 -12.28 -25.92 40.72
CA ARG A 430 -13.48 -25.85 41.59
C ARG A 430 -14.81 -25.87 40.83
N GLN A 431 -14.82 -25.59 39.54
CA GLN A 431 -16.00 -25.69 38.70
C GLN A 431 -16.18 -27.10 38.11
N THR A 432 -15.09 -27.83 37.92
CA THR A 432 -15.14 -29.24 37.46
C THR A 432 -15.55 -30.22 38.53
N ASP A 433 -15.33 -29.91 39.82
CA ASP A 433 -15.74 -30.77 40.96
C ASP A 433 -17.21 -30.55 41.41
N ARG A 434 -18.00 -29.75 40.66
CA ARG A 434 -19.43 -29.49 40.99
C ARG A 434 -20.41 -29.95 39.89
N VAL A 435 -20.00 -30.83 38.97
CA VAL A 435 -20.89 -31.49 37.99
C VAL A 435 -21.08 -32.97 38.31
#